data_a4026dff17d0c06be1abd3ce814f4afc
#
_entry.id   a4026dff17d0c06be1abd3ce814f4afc
#
_cell.length_a   1.000
_cell.length_b   1.000
_cell.length_c   1.000
_cell.angle_alpha   90.00
_cell.angle_beta   90.00
_cell.angle_gamma   90.00
#
_symmetry.space_group_name_H-M   'P 1'
#
loop_
_entity.id
_entity.type
_entity.pdbx_description
1 polymer ?
#
loop_
_entity_poly.entity_id
_entity_poly.type
_entity_poly.pdbx_seq_one_letter_code
_entity_poly.pdbx_strand_id
1 'polypeptide(L)'
;ANARATLPQVDVSGVGCGCDASLYLVKMKDADRFGPNYCDIQGVGGSAPCAEIDLFEGNRQAIASTVHMTQGTGADGTCNQDGCTEKWGEHETNTRGELVSELYGPGGNIDTTLPFQVAATFYPDGTVTIDLSQTDYIKDKEVRVRFYDSERTGNRGGIDSPVSPEDRARTAAALGDGMVLVSSLWASEDLSWLD
;
A
#
# COMPACT_ATOMS: atom_id res chain seq x y z
N ALA A 1 3.55 -19.41 10.97
CA ALA A 1 2.17 -19.24 10.52
C ALA A 1 2.05 -17.86 9.87
N ASN A 2 1.23 -17.73 8.82
CA ASN A 2 0.95 -16.43 8.20
C ASN A 2 0.13 -15.57 9.17
N ALA A 3 0.42 -14.27 9.21
CA ALA A 3 -0.43 -13.30 9.87
C ALA A 3 -1.30 -12.60 8.82
N ARG A 4 -2.58 -12.45 9.09
CA ARG A 4 -3.52 -11.74 8.23
C ARG A 4 -4.19 -10.63 9.01
N ALA A 5 -4.13 -9.43 8.47
CA ALA A 5 -4.90 -8.28 8.93
C ALA A 5 -6.00 -7.99 7.90
N THR A 6 -7.23 -7.87 8.36
CA THR A 6 -8.36 -7.44 7.53
C THR A 6 -8.92 -6.16 8.11
N LEU A 7 -8.98 -5.12 7.31
CA LEU A 7 -9.65 -3.88 7.68
C LEU A 7 -11.16 -4.08 7.55
N PRO A 8 -11.96 -3.60 8.50
CA PRO A 8 -13.39 -3.86 8.51
C PRO A 8 -14.10 -3.29 7.26
N GLN A 9 -13.85 -2.05 6.94
CA GLN A 9 -14.34 -1.39 5.72
C GLN A 9 -13.51 -0.15 5.45
N VAL A 10 -13.20 0.08 4.16
CA VAL A 10 -12.61 1.30 3.64
C VAL A 10 -13.67 1.99 2.77
N ASP A 11 -13.93 3.26 3.03
CA ASP A 11 -14.84 4.09 2.26
C ASP A 11 -14.09 5.32 1.76
N VAL A 12 -13.81 5.34 0.47
CA VAL A 12 -13.16 6.46 -0.21
C VAL A 12 -14.11 7.21 -1.14
N SER A 13 -15.41 6.97 -1.05
CA SER A 13 -16.42 7.60 -1.93
C SER A 13 -16.38 9.12 -1.89
N GLY A 14 -16.00 9.69 -0.75
CA GLY A 14 -15.80 11.13 -0.54
C GLY A 14 -14.37 11.64 -0.74
N VAL A 15 -13.40 10.76 -1.04
CA VAL A 15 -11.99 11.13 -1.22
C VAL A 15 -11.72 11.34 -2.71
N GLY A 16 -11.60 12.59 -3.12
CA GLY A 16 -11.35 12.97 -4.53
C GLY A 16 -9.87 13.01 -4.89
N CYS A 17 -9.57 13.27 -6.17
CA CYS A 17 -8.22 13.55 -6.64
C CYS A 17 -7.55 14.66 -5.83
N GLY A 18 -6.24 14.61 -5.66
CA GLY A 18 -5.50 15.52 -4.79
C GLY A 18 -5.67 15.24 -3.30
N CYS A 19 -6.35 14.14 -2.93
CA CYS A 19 -6.47 13.65 -1.56
C CYS A 19 -5.99 12.20 -1.49
N ASP A 20 -5.38 11.85 -0.37
CA ASP A 20 -4.94 10.51 -0.05
C ASP A 20 -5.45 10.08 1.33
N ALA A 21 -6.15 8.96 1.36
CA ALA A 21 -6.50 8.24 2.57
C ALA A 21 -5.53 7.08 2.72
N SER A 22 -4.70 7.10 3.77
CA SER A 22 -3.64 6.13 3.94
C SER A 22 -3.85 5.24 5.16
N LEU A 23 -3.41 3.99 5.01
CA LEU A 23 -3.23 3.06 6.10
C LEU A 23 -1.91 2.32 5.91
N TYR A 24 -1.02 2.43 6.87
CA TYR A 24 0.34 1.95 6.74
C TYR A 24 0.93 1.47 8.07
N LEU A 25 1.98 0.70 7.98
CA LEU A 25 2.76 0.22 9.11
C LEU A 25 4.11 0.92 9.12
N VAL A 26 4.54 1.43 10.27
CA VAL A 26 5.86 2.03 10.46
C VAL A 26 6.62 1.34 11.59
N LYS A 27 7.94 1.19 11.43
CA LYS A 27 8.80 0.63 12.46
C LYS A 27 9.15 1.68 13.52
N MET A 28 8.13 2.21 14.15
CA MET A 28 8.22 3.16 15.24
C MET A 28 8.81 2.50 16.51
N LYS A 29 9.76 3.16 17.14
CA LYS A 29 10.46 2.62 18.32
C LYS A 29 9.59 2.53 19.57
N ASP A 30 8.61 3.42 19.70
CA ASP A 30 7.77 3.54 20.90
C ASP A 30 6.38 4.05 20.49
N ALA A 31 5.45 3.10 20.38
CA ALA A 31 4.08 3.36 19.94
C ALA A 31 3.29 4.25 20.93
N ASP A 32 3.65 4.23 22.21
CA ASP A 32 2.95 5.00 23.25
C ASP A 32 3.27 6.50 23.18
N ARG A 33 4.22 6.88 22.34
CA ARG A 33 4.68 8.26 22.17
C ARG A 33 4.62 8.72 20.73
N PHE A 34 3.47 8.55 20.12
CA PHE A 34 3.19 9.16 18.82
C PHE A 34 3.50 10.67 18.86
N GLY A 35 4.00 11.23 17.80
CA GLY A 35 4.47 12.60 17.71
C GLY A 35 5.99 12.68 17.80
N PRO A 36 6.62 12.71 19.00
CA PRO A 36 8.08 12.82 19.08
C PRO A 36 8.83 11.57 18.60
N ASN A 37 8.16 10.41 18.52
CA ASN A 37 8.76 9.15 18.08
C ASN A 37 8.22 8.67 16.73
N TYR A 38 7.32 9.43 16.11
CA TYR A 38 6.85 9.09 14.76
C TYR A 38 8.03 9.06 13.79
N CYS A 39 8.03 8.06 12.95
CA CYS A 39 8.92 7.98 11.80
C CYS A 39 8.18 7.33 10.63
N ASP A 40 8.65 7.62 9.45
CA ASP A 40 8.31 7.02 8.19
C ASP A 40 9.58 6.89 7.32
N ILE A 41 9.46 6.40 6.12
CA ILE A 41 10.62 6.27 5.24
C ILE A 41 11.19 7.63 4.81
N GLN A 42 10.39 8.68 4.79
CA GLN A 42 10.78 10.03 4.38
C GLN A 42 11.50 10.79 5.50
N GLY A 43 11.33 10.41 6.76
CA GLY A 43 11.89 11.13 7.90
C GLY A 43 11.17 12.44 8.16
N VAL A 44 9.86 12.48 8.08
CA VAL A 44 9.04 13.68 8.27
C VAL A 44 9.28 14.32 9.64
N GLY A 45 9.30 15.66 9.68
CA GLY A 45 9.48 16.42 10.92
C GLY A 45 10.88 16.35 11.53
N GLY A 46 11.87 15.86 10.78
CA GLY A 46 13.26 15.72 11.25
C GLY A 46 13.50 14.44 12.05
N SER A 47 12.57 13.51 12.05
CA SER A 47 12.78 12.16 12.58
C SER A 47 13.78 11.38 11.72
N ALA A 48 14.46 10.40 12.32
CA ALA A 48 15.23 9.43 11.55
C ALA A 48 14.27 8.58 10.71
N PRO A 49 14.54 8.35 9.42
CA PRO A 49 13.74 7.46 8.59
C PRO A 49 13.64 6.05 9.18
N CYS A 50 12.50 5.41 9.02
CA CYS A 50 12.30 4.02 9.41
C CYS A 50 11.53 3.23 8.35
N ALA A 51 11.60 1.89 8.44
CA ALA A 51 10.89 1.01 7.52
C ALA A 51 9.38 1.24 7.58
N GLU A 52 8.74 1.18 6.40
CA GLU A 52 7.33 1.46 6.19
C GLU A 52 6.72 0.45 5.21
N ILE A 53 5.49 0.09 5.46
CA ILE A 53 4.69 -0.75 4.57
C ILE A 53 3.33 -0.09 4.40
N ASP A 54 3.08 0.44 3.22
CA ASP A 54 1.82 1.08 2.88
C ASP A 54 0.85 0.00 2.42
N LEU A 55 -0.13 -0.30 3.27
CA LEU A 55 -1.15 -1.29 2.99
C LEU A 55 -2.20 -0.76 2.02
N PHE A 56 -2.44 0.53 2.11
CA PHE A 56 -3.41 1.25 1.31
C PHE A 56 -3.07 2.73 1.32
N GLU A 57 -2.87 3.31 0.17
CA GLU A 57 -2.84 4.73 -0.09
C GLU A 57 -3.76 4.99 -1.26
N GLY A 58 -4.80 5.79 -1.08
CA GLY A 58 -5.73 5.89 -2.18
C GLY A 58 -6.87 6.89 -1.99
N ASN A 59 -7.52 7.09 -3.11
CA ASN A 59 -8.73 7.87 -3.23
C ASN A 59 -9.75 7.14 -4.13
N ARG A 60 -10.78 7.84 -4.57
CA ARG A 60 -11.83 7.25 -5.39
C ARG A 60 -11.36 6.80 -6.78
N GLN A 61 -10.25 7.33 -7.30
CA GLN A 61 -9.75 7.05 -8.65
C GLN A 61 -8.49 6.19 -8.68
N ALA A 62 -7.66 6.31 -7.67
CA ALA A 62 -6.33 5.71 -7.64
C ALA A 62 -6.04 5.00 -6.32
N ILE A 63 -5.17 4.01 -6.37
CA ILE A 63 -4.70 3.26 -5.20
C ILE A 63 -3.24 2.86 -5.41
N ALA A 64 -2.45 2.93 -4.35
CA ALA A 64 -1.10 2.41 -4.28
C ALA A 64 -0.91 1.54 -3.03
N SER A 65 0.05 0.63 -3.10
CA SER A 65 0.60 -0.09 -1.96
C SER A 65 2.09 -0.26 -2.16
N THR A 66 2.88 -0.02 -1.11
CA THR A 66 4.32 0.10 -1.23
C THR A 66 5.03 -0.54 -0.06
N VAL A 67 6.18 -1.15 -0.32
CA VAL A 67 7.11 -1.62 0.71
C VAL A 67 8.37 -0.77 0.65
N HIS A 68 8.72 -0.11 1.77
CA HIS A 68 9.92 0.71 1.95
C HIS A 68 10.78 0.15 3.08
N MET A 69 11.97 -0.36 2.76
CA MET A 69 12.82 -1.05 3.74
C MET A 69 14.16 -0.38 3.97
N THR A 70 14.61 0.45 3.04
CA THR A 70 15.93 1.09 3.09
C THR A 70 15.83 2.57 2.72
N GLN A 71 16.82 3.34 3.18
CA GLN A 71 16.99 4.74 2.77
C GLN A 71 17.61 4.83 1.37
N GLY A 72 17.54 6.01 0.79
CA GLY A 72 18.04 6.28 -0.54
C GLY A 72 16.93 6.38 -1.57
N THR A 73 17.24 6.88 -2.74
CA THR A 73 16.33 7.08 -3.87
C THR A 73 16.93 6.53 -5.16
N GLY A 74 16.09 6.33 -6.15
CA GLY A 74 16.49 5.84 -7.47
C GLY A 74 16.39 4.33 -7.65
N ALA A 75 16.47 3.90 -8.90
CA ALA A 75 16.25 2.54 -9.32
C ALA A 75 17.47 1.63 -9.04
N ASP A 76 17.79 1.42 -7.78
CA ASP A 76 18.90 0.55 -7.33
C ASP A 76 18.52 -0.91 -7.14
N GLY A 77 17.25 -1.23 -7.37
CA GLY A 77 16.71 -2.59 -7.20
C GLY A 77 16.35 -2.95 -5.76
N THR A 78 16.38 -1.99 -4.82
CA THR A 78 15.93 -2.16 -3.43
C THR A 78 14.59 -1.48 -3.19
N CYS A 79 13.85 -1.91 -2.16
CA CYS A 79 12.68 -1.20 -1.67
C CYS A 79 13.13 -0.01 -0.79
N ASN A 80 13.64 1.02 -1.44
CA ASN A 80 14.15 2.24 -0.82
C ASN A 80 13.03 3.27 -0.56
N GLN A 81 13.34 4.57 -0.52
CA GLN A 81 12.34 5.63 -0.36
C GLN A 81 11.34 5.73 -1.52
N ASP A 82 11.74 5.35 -2.75
CA ASP A 82 10.82 5.26 -3.89
C ASP A 82 9.94 4.01 -3.84
N GLY A 83 10.36 3.03 -3.03
CA GLY A 83 9.59 1.84 -2.69
C GLY A 83 9.50 0.75 -3.75
N CYS A 84 8.90 -0.36 -3.34
CA CYS A 84 8.47 -1.44 -4.22
C CYS A 84 6.93 -1.38 -4.29
N THR A 85 6.42 -0.78 -5.34
CA THR A 85 5.02 -0.31 -5.43
C THR A 85 4.23 -1.07 -6.49
N GLU A 86 2.98 -1.39 -6.18
CA GLU A 86 1.91 -1.58 -7.17
C GLU A 86 0.99 -0.37 -7.08
N LYS A 87 0.69 0.24 -8.23
CA LYS A 87 -0.13 1.44 -8.32
C LYS A 87 -1.15 1.30 -9.44
N TRP A 88 -2.38 1.65 -9.15
CA TRP A 88 -3.49 1.70 -10.10
C TRP A 88 -4.10 3.09 -10.09
N GLY A 89 -4.21 3.72 -11.25
CA GLY A 89 -4.80 5.06 -11.43
C GLY A 89 -4.06 5.92 -12.45
N GLU A 90 -2.74 5.98 -12.40
CA GLU A 90 -1.93 6.77 -13.35
C GLU A 90 -1.84 6.12 -14.75
N HIS A 91 -1.87 4.80 -14.82
CA HIS A 91 -1.71 4.04 -16.04
C HIS A 91 -3.02 3.33 -16.42
N GLU A 92 -3.28 3.18 -17.72
CA GLU A 92 -4.44 2.44 -18.21
C GLU A 92 -4.42 0.97 -17.80
N THR A 93 -3.22 0.40 -17.65
CA THR A 93 -3.02 -1.00 -17.27
C THR A 93 -2.09 -1.12 -16.07
N ASN A 94 -2.35 -2.11 -15.22
CA ASN A 94 -1.47 -2.49 -14.13
C ASN A 94 -0.24 -3.27 -14.62
N THR A 95 0.66 -3.64 -13.70
CA THR A 95 1.86 -4.44 -14.00
C THR A 95 1.57 -5.81 -14.60
N ARG A 96 0.31 -6.28 -14.57
CA ARG A 96 -0.16 -7.53 -15.16
C ARG A 96 -0.82 -7.36 -16.53
N GLY A 97 -0.90 -6.11 -17.03
CA GLY A 97 -1.56 -5.79 -18.31
C GLY A 97 -3.10 -5.78 -18.23
N GLU A 98 -3.68 -5.74 -17.04
CA GLU A 98 -5.12 -5.64 -16.84
C GLU A 98 -5.54 -4.16 -16.85
N LEU A 99 -6.72 -3.83 -17.41
CA LEU A 99 -7.26 -2.46 -17.41
C LEU A 99 -7.60 -2.04 -15.96
N VAL A 100 -6.94 -1.01 -15.47
CA VAL A 100 -7.11 -0.51 -14.10
C VAL A 100 -8.53 -0.05 -13.85
N SER A 101 -9.14 0.66 -14.78
CA SER A 101 -10.52 1.15 -14.67
C SER A 101 -11.58 0.03 -14.54
N GLU A 102 -11.26 -1.19 -14.98
CA GLU A 102 -12.13 -2.34 -14.77
C GLU A 102 -11.93 -2.97 -13.39
N LEU A 103 -10.79 -2.74 -12.75
CA LEU A 103 -10.43 -3.33 -11.47
C LEU A 103 -10.80 -2.46 -10.27
N TYR A 104 -10.53 -1.15 -10.34
CA TYR A 104 -10.67 -0.19 -9.24
C TYR A 104 -11.15 1.16 -9.76
N GLY A 105 -12.10 1.76 -9.08
CA GLY A 105 -12.67 3.05 -9.42
C GLY A 105 -14.20 3.01 -9.47
N PRO A 106 -14.86 4.14 -9.76
CA PRO A 106 -16.30 4.19 -9.89
C PRO A 106 -16.81 3.22 -10.97
N GLY A 107 -17.59 2.21 -10.55
CA GLY A 107 -18.13 1.18 -11.44
C GLY A 107 -17.17 0.06 -11.81
N GLY A 108 -15.96 0.04 -11.27
CA GLY A 108 -15.01 -1.07 -11.43
C GLY A 108 -15.41 -2.34 -10.65
N ASN A 109 -14.59 -3.38 -10.72
CA ASN A 109 -14.78 -4.59 -9.92
C ASN A 109 -14.80 -4.29 -8.42
N ILE A 110 -13.93 -3.37 -8.00
CA ILE A 110 -14.01 -2.68 -6.71
C ILE A 110 -14.58 -1.29 -7.02
N ASP A 111 -15.87 -1.15 -6.83
CA ASP A 111 -16.58 0.11 -7.04
C ASP A 111 -16.36 1.04 -5.85
N THR A 112 -15.50 2.03 -6.04
CA THR A 112 -15.09 2.99 -5.02
C THR A 112 -16.17 4.00 -4.61
N THR A 113 -17.34 3.95 -5.23
CA THR A 113 -18.52 4.68 -4.76
C THR A 113 -19.20 4.00 -3.56
N LEU A 114 -18.77 2.78 -3.24
CA LEU A 114 -19.26 1.95 -2.15
C LEU A 114 -18.09 1.47 -1.27
N PRO A 115 -18.33 1.18 0.01
CA PRO A 115 -17.30 0.61 0.88
C PRO A 115 -16.79 -0.76 0.40
N PHE A 116 -15.51 -1.02 0.62
CA PHE A 116 -14.86 -2.30 0.31
C PHE A 116 -13.92 -2.73 1.45
N GLN A 117 -13.39 -3.93 1.37
CA GLN A 117 -12.43 -4.46 2.35
C GLN A 117 -11.02 -4.50 1.77
N VAL A 118 -10.04 -4.21 2.61
CA VAL A 118 -8.62 -4.38 2.35
C VAL A 118 -8.09 -5.46 3.29
N ALA A 119 -7.46 -6.49 2.76
CA ALA A 119 -6.88 -7.57 3.53
C ALA A 119 -5.41 -7.77 3.19
N ALA A 120 -4.52 -7.46 4.14
CA ALA A 120 -3.11 -7.74 4.03
C ALA A 120 -2.77 -9.11 4.63
N THR A 121 -1.95 -9.88 3.94
CA THR A 121 -1.38 -11.14 4.46
C THR A 121 0.13 -11.05 4.46
N PHE A 122 0.72 -11.29 5.62
CA PHE A 122 2.16 -11.30 5.86
C PHE A 122 2.64 -12.73 6.02
N TYR A 123 3.65 -13.09 5.26
CA TYR A 123 4.24 -14.43 5.29
C TYR A 123 5.56 -14.41 6.07
N PRO A 124 5.99 -15.56 6.65
CA PRO A 124 7.20 -15.62 7.46
C PRO A 124 8.49 -15.27 6.70
N ASP A 125 8.48 -15.40 5.38
CA ASP A 125 9.60 -15.04 4.51
C ASP A 125 9.63 -13.56 4.10
N GLY A 126 8.69 -12.77 4.64
CA GLY A 126 8.53 -11.34 4.34
C GLY A 126 7.73 -11.04 3.09
N THR A 127 7.15 -12.03 2.44
CA THR A 127 6.18 -11.81 1.37
C THR A 127 4.96 -11.08 1.94
N VAL A 128 4.49 -10.06 1.22
CA VAL A 128 3.27 -9.30 1.54
C VAL A 128 2.33 -9.43 0.37
N THR A 129 1.06 -9.72 0.66
CA THR A 129 0.00 -9.67 -0.34
C THR A 129 -1.17 -8.86 0.16
N ILE A 130 -1.80 -8.10 -0.73
CA ILE A 130 -2.98 -7.30 -0.44
C ILE A 130 -4.10 -7.66 -1.41
N ASP A 131 -5.21 -8.04 -0.83
CA ASP A 131 -6.45 -8.31 -1.56
C ASP A 131 -7.48 -7.22 -1.25
N LEU A 132 -8.17 -6.78 -2.28
CA LEU A 132 -9.38 -5.97 -2.17
C LEU A 132 -10.58 -6.87 -2.37
N SER A 133 -11.64 -6.68 -1.58
CA SER A 133 -12.89 -7.39 -1.79
C SER A 133 -14.11 -6.52 -1.52
N GLN A 134 -15.17 -6.77 -2.27
CA GLN A 134 -16.44 -6.06 -2.16
C GLN A 134 -17.60 -6.99 -2.44
N THR A 135 -18.70 -6.84 -1.68
CA THR A 135 -19.91 -7.59 -1.95
C THR A 135 -20.76 -6.84 -2.98
N ASP A 136 -20.98 -7.45 -4.13
CA ASP A 136 -21.98 -6.98 -5.10
C ASP A 136 -23.36 -7.46 -4.61
N TYR A 137 -24.07 -6.57 -3.94
CA TYR A 137 -25.39 -6.88 -3.36
C TYR A 137 -26.47 -7.15 -4.42
N ILE A 138 -26.25 -6.73 -5.66
CA ILE A 138 -27.20 -6.99 -6.76
C ILE A 138 -27.06 -8.41 -7.27
N LYS A 139 -25.83 -8.91 -7.36
CA LYS A 139 -25.51 -10.25 -7.85
C LYS A 139 -25.34 -11.28 -6.73
N ASP A 140 -25.43 -10.85 -5.46
CA ASP A 140 -25.16 -11.68 -4.27
C ASP A 140 -23.82 -12.43 -4.39
N LYS A 141 -22.79 -11.70 -4.81
CA LYS A 141 -21.47 -12.24 -5.10
C LYS A 141 -20.37 -11.37 -4.49
N GLU A 142 -19.42 -12.02 -3.83
CA GLU A 142 -18.18 -11.36 -3.44
C GLU A 142 -17.25 -11.24 -4.65
N VAL A 143 -16.79 -10.04 -4.94
CA VAL A 143 -15.69 -9.75 -5.85
C VAL A 143 -14.42 -9.65 -5.03
N ARG A 144 -13.35 -10.29 -5.48
CA ARG A 144 -12.04 -10.21 -4.87
C ARG A 144 -10.97 -10.00 -5.92
N VAL A 145 -10.11 -9.04 -5.68
CA VAL A 145 -9.00 -8.68 -6.57
C VAL A 145 -7.70 -8.72 -5.77
N ARG A 146 -6.67 -9.43 -6.27
CA ARG A 146 -5.32 -9.33 -5.76
C ARG A 146 -4.72 -8.03 -6.25
N PHE A 147 -4.56 -7.08 -5.33
CA PHE A 147 -3.97 -5.78 -5.65
C PHE A 147 -2.43 -5.87 -5.60
N TYR A 148 -1.86 -6.18 -4.46
CA TYR A 148 -0.41 -6.25 -4.27
C TYR A 148 0.06 -7.69 -4.03
N ASP A 149 1.20 -8.04 -4.61
CA ASP A 149 1.87 -9.33 -4.39
C ASP A 149 3.38 -9.14 -4.56
N SER A 150 4.12 -9.09 -3.46
CA SER A 150 5.56 -8.82 -3.46
C SER A 150 6.40 -9.89 -4.16
N GLU A 151 5.84 -11.06 -4.49
CA GLU A 151 6.51 -12.06 -5.32
C GLU A 151 6.34 -11.82 -6.82
N ARG A 152 5.40 -10.97 -7.23
CA ARG A 152 5.04 -10.77 -8.63
C ARG A 152 5.20 -9.34 -9.11
N THR A 153 4.96 -8.40 -8.22
CA THR A 153 4.86 -6.99 -8.56
C THR A 153 5.74 -6.16 -7.66
N GLY A 154 6.39 -5.23 -8.25
CA GLY A 154 7.09 -4.16 -7.59
C GLY A 154 7.62 -3.25 -8.68
N ASN A 155 7.00 -2.08 -8.84
CA ASN A 155 7.66 -1.00 -9.56
C ASN A 155 8.69 -0.40 -8.62
N ARG A 156 9.96 -0.69 -8.87
CA ARG A 156 11.07 -0.13 -8.11
C ARG A 156 11.67 1.02 -8.89
N GLY A 157 11.18 2.25 -8.64
CA GLY A 157 11.67 3.42 -9.35
C GLY A 157 11.60 3.26 -10.89
N GLY A 158 10.52 2.63 -11.40
CA GLY A 158 10.32 2.35 -12.81
C GLY A 158 10.79 0.97 -13.29
N ILE A 159 11.19 0.06 -12.40
CA ILE A 159 11.56 -1.32 -12.74
C ILE A 159 10.49 -2.28 -12.23
N ASP A 160 9.73 -2.87 -13.14
CA ASP A 160 8.79 -3.94 -12.85
C ASP A 160 9.54 -5.22 -12.51
N SER A 161 9.67 -5.53 -11.23
CA SER A 161 10.27 -6.77 -10.78
C SER A 161 9.78 -7.17 -9.39
N PRO A 162 9.79 -8.47 -9.05
CA PRO A 162 9.46 -8.91 -7.71
C PRO A 162 10.34 -8.26 -6.65
N VAL A 163 9.80 -8.09 -5.44
CA VAL A 163 10.59 -7.67 -4.27
C VAL A 163 11.73 -8.66 -4.06
N SER A 164 12.94 -8.16 -3.89
CA SER A 164 14.13 -9.00 -3.75
C SER A 164 14.06 -9.90 -2.51
N PRO A 165 14.71 -11.08 -2.51
CA PRO A 165 14.79 -11.90 -1.31
C PRO A 165 15.37 -11.15 -0.10
N GLU A 166 16.31 -10.23 -0.33
CA GLU A 166 16.89 -9.40 0.72
C GLU A 166 15.88 -8.42 1.33
N ASP A 167 15.08 -7.75 0.50
CA ASP A 167 14.06 -6.82 0.99
C ASP A 167 12.92 -7.58 1.67
N ARG A 168 12.54 -8.78 1.19
CA ARG A 168 11.62 -9.64 1.91
C ARG A 168 12.17 -10.05 3.28
N ALA A 169 13.44 -10.39 3.38
CA ALA A 169 14.06 -10.69 4.67
C ALA A 169 14.04 -9.47 5.62
N ARG A 170 14.26 -8.26 5.11
CA ARG A 170 14.13 -7.01 5.89
C ARG A 170 12.68 -6.78 6.33
N THR A 171 11.72 -7.02 5.45
CA THR A 171 10.28 -6.97 5.76
C THR A 171 9.91 -7.95 6.87
N ALA A 172 10.36 -9.21 6.76
CA ALA A 172 10.13 -10.22 7.80
C ALA A 172 10.72 -9.79 9.15
N ALA A 173 11.93 -9.23 9.16
CA ALA A 173 12.57 -8.73 10.37
C ALA A 173 11.81 -7.55 10.97
N ALA A 174 11.39 -6.57 10.15
CA ALA A 174 10.63 -5.42 10.61
C ALA A 174 9.29 -5.82 11.25
N LEU A 175 8.56 -6.73 10.61
CA LEU A 175 7.30 -7.28 11.13
C LEU A 175 7.52 -8.11 12.41
N GLY A 176 8.59 -8.90 12.46
CA GLY A 176 8.95 -9.72 13.62
C GLY A 176 9.31 -8.91 14.85
N ASP A 177 9.92 -7.75 14.67
CA ASP A 177 10.24 -6.80 15.75
C ASP A 177 9.00 -5.97 16.20
N GLY A 178 7.94 -5.99 15.41
CA GLY A 178 6.72 -5.21 15.61
C GLY A 178 6.73 -3.88 14.85
N MET A 179 5.59 -3.57 14.25
CA MET A 179 5.33 -2.29 13.57
C MET A 179 4.05 -1.67 14.10
N VAL A 180 3.94 -0.36 14.01
CA VAL A 180 2.77 0.42 14.47
C VAL A 180 1.89 0.72 13.27
N LEU A 181 0.59 0.45 13.43
CA LEU A 181 -0.42 0.80 12.43
C LEU A 181 -0.76 2.29 12.55
N VAL A 182 -0.69 2.99 11.45
CA VAL A 182 -1.01 4.42 11.32
C VAL A 182 -2.10 4.58 10.27
N SER A 183 -3.00 5.52 10.49
CA SER A 183 -3.94 5.99 9.47
C SER A 183 -3.82 7.50 9.33
N SER A 184 -3.89 7.99 8.09
CA SER A 184 -3.86 9.41 7.79
C SER A 184 -4.82 9.77 6.67
N LEU A 185 -5.21 11.03 6.64
CA LEU A 185 -5.92 11.65 5.52
C LEU A 185 -5.28 13.01 5.27
N TRP A 186 -4.80 13.22 4.07
CA TRP A 186 -4.15 14.46 3.69
C TRP A 186 -4.45 14.86 2.26
N ALA A 187 -4.16 16.10 1.92
CA ALA A 187 -4.37 16.65 0.61
C ALA A 187 -3.15 17.50 0.22
N SER A 188 -2.80 17.47 -1.05
CA SER A 188 -1.74 18.29 -1.63
C SER A 188 -2.10 18.63 -3.07
N GLU A 189 -1.65 19.80 -3.54
CA GLU A 189 -1.71 20.14 -4.95
C GLU A 189 -0.76 19.29 -5.81
N ASP A 190 0.19 18.60 -5.17
CA ASP A 190 1.20 17.75 -5.81
C ASP A 190 1.05 16.29 -5.36
N LEU A 191 -0.13 15.71 -5.58
CA LEU A 191 -0.38 14.26 -5.44
C LEU A 191 -0.27 13.53 -6.78
N SER A 192 0.46 14.12 -7.73
CA SER A 192 0.70 13.52 -9.06
C SER A 192 1.36 12.15 -9.01
N TRP A 193 1.93 11.78 -7.86
CA TRP A 193 2.44 10.44 -7.64
C TRP A 193 1.33 9.39 -7.45
N LEU A 194 0.12 9.79 -7.05
CA LEU A 194 -1.02 8.89 -6.83
C LEU A 194 -2.03 8.96 -7.99
N ASP A 195 -2.44 10.17 -8.39
CA ASP A 195 -3.50 10.41 -9.37
C ASP A 195 -3.02 10.46 -10.82
#